data_3c8f326c4b0511d9608258d138d346b3
#
_entry.id   3c8f326c4b0511d9608258d138d346b3
#
_cell.length_a   1.000
_cell.length_b   1.000
_cell.length_c   1.000
_cell.angle_alpha   90.00
_cell.angle_beta   90.00
_cell.angle_gamma   90.00
#
_symmetry.space_group_name_H-M   'P 1'
#
loop_
_entity.id
_entity.type
_entity.pdbx_description
1 polymer ?
#
loop_
_entity_poly.entity_id
_entity_poly.type
_entity_poly.pdbx_seq_one_letter_code
_entity_poly.pdbx_strand_id
1 'polypeptide(L)'
;MEVSGIFAPTTNNNGVLLDPKRSGKMRNTDPYVPKELVQRFNVKKGQFIKAKAHRAAGHPNPKVRFIETIDGLACSERRKVQQFQNLTTIAPEEKLRLETKEERMSSRIMDIFCPIGKGTRGLIVAPPRTGKTTLLKDIAYGVTANHPECHLMILLVDERPEEVTDFRMDLPQAEIFASSNDENIDTHIRVADLALERAKHLVEVGRDVVLLMDSITRLSRAHNSAKANGGRTMTGGLDIRALERPRQIFSAARNTEEAGSLTIVATALVETGSRMDDLIFQEFKGTGNMELRLSRELADKRLFPAIDVNASGTRREELITDPQELPIIYRLRRLLGGLEPEQAYQTLVPRLKKTATNRDFMASLIQQSGNATNGN
;
A
#
# COMPACT_ATOMS: atom_id res chain seq x y z
N MET A 1 -15.94 29.38 -12.13
CA MET A 1 -16.29 27.97 -11.91
C MET A 1 -15.42 27.42 -10.79
N GLU A 2 -15.94 26.51 -10.00
CA GLU A 2 -15.16 25.78 -9.01
C GLU A 2 -14.40 24.63 -9.69
N VAL A 3 -13.16 24.42 -9.28
CA VAL A 3 -12.29 23.34 -9.75
C VAL A 3 -11.55 22.73 -8.56
N SER A 4 -11.28 21.44 -8.63
CA SER A 4 -10.45 20.78 -7.63
C SER A 4 -9.62 19.66 -8.26
N GLY A 5 -8.52 19.32 -7.62
CA GLY A 5 -7.66 18.24 -8.07
C GLY A 5 -6.32 18.19 -7.36
N ILE A 6 -5.54 17.16 -7.69
CA ILE A 6 -4.19 16.95 -7.19
C ILE A 6 -3.21 17.78 -8.02
N PHE A 7 -2.44 18.63 -7.37
CA PHE A 7 -1.45 19.45 -8.06
C PHE A 7 -0.30 18.62 -8.59
N ALA A 8 -0.08 18.75 -9.90
CA ALA A 8 1.08 18.22 -10.58
C ALA A 8 1.86 19.35 -11.24
N PRO A 9 3.14 19.56 -10.86
CA PRO A 9 3.97 20.59 -11.48
C PRO A 9 4.26 20.24 -12.93
N THR A 10 4.36 21.29 -13.74
CA THR A 10 4.84 21.25 -15.13
C THR A 10 6.13 22.04 -15.25
N THR A 11 6.66 22.21 -16.47
CA THR A 11 7.80 23.09 -16.72
C THR A 11 7.50 24.53 -16.28
N ASN A 12 8.52 25.30 -15.87
CA ASN A 12 8.42 26.73 -15.49
C ASN A 12 7.70 27.05 -14.17
N ASN A 13 7.70 26.14 -13.19
CA ASN A 13 7.10 26.34 -11.85
C ASN A 13 5.60 26.67 -11.86
N ASN A 14 4.88 26.25 -12.86
CA ASN A 14 3.42 26.20 -12.89
C ASN A 14 2.95 24.75 -12.79
N GLY A 15 1.65 24.49 -12.92
CA GLY A 15 1.15 23.13 -12.89
C GLY A 15 -0.33 23.02 -13.27
N VAL A 16 -0.86 21.82 -13.12
CA VAL A 16 -2.25 21.48 -13.38
C VAL A 16 -2.88 20.75 -12.20
N LEU A 17 -4.20 20.79 -12.11
CA LEU A 17 -4.97 20.02 -11.14
C LEU A 17 -5.49 18.76 -11.79
N LEU A 18 -4.94 17.62 -11.40
CA LEU A 18 -5.34 16.30 -11.90
C LEU A 18 -6.60 15.84 -11.18
N ASP A 19 -7.54 15.27 -11.93
CA ASP A 19 -8.71 14.61 -11.36
C ASP A 19 -8.29 13.30 -10.65
N PRO A 20 -8.55 13.14 -9.34
CA PRO A 20 -8.20 11.93 -8.59
C PRO A 20 -8.78 10.64 -9.18
N LYS A 21 -9.95 10.74 -9.84
CA LYS A 21 -10.62 9.59 -10.47
C LYS A 21 -9.90 9.07 -11.72
N ARG A 22 -8.87 9.77 -12.19
CA ARG A 22 -8.17 9.46 -13.45
C ARG A 22 -6.75 8.96 -13.27
N SER A 23 -6.45 8.32 -12.15
CA SER A 23 -5.16 7.67 -11.90
C SER A 23 -3.93 8.58 -12.04
N GLY A 24 -4.06 9.87 -11.78
CA GLY A 24 -2.96 10.82 -11.92
C GLY A 24 -2.55 11.13 -13.37
N LYS A 25 -3.39 10.80 -14.36
CA LYS A 25 -3.12 11.10 -15.79
C LYS A 25 -3.46 12.55 -16.12
N MET A 26 -2.53 13.22 -16.79
CA MET A 26 -2.70 14.59 -17.28
C MET A 26 -3.56 14.65 -18.54
N ARG A 27 -4.37 15.71 -18.67
CA ARG A 27 -5.13 16.06 -19.88
C ARG A 27 -4.92 17.52 -20.26
N ASN A 28 -5.10 17.81 -21.54
CA ASN A 28 -5.05 19.18 -22.04
C ASN A 28 -6.19 20.07 -21.52
N THR A 29 -7.16 19.51 -20.80
CA THR A 29 -8.31 20.22 -20.22
C THR A 29 -8.20 20.40 -18.69
N ASP A 30 -7.14 19.87 -18.05
CA ASP A 30 -6.95 19.99 -16.61
C ASP A 30 -6.74 21.46 -16.20
N PRO A 31 -7.33 21.91 -15.09
CA PRO A 31 -7.20 23.29 -14.66
C PRO A 31 -5.75 23.69 -14.47
N TYR A 32 -5.34 24.80 -15.08
CA TYR A 32 -3.98 25.34 -15.02
C TYR A 32 -3.79 26.23 -13.80
N VAL A 33 -2.73 25.97 -13.03
CA VAL A 33 -2.33 26.77 -11.86
C VAL A 33 -1.13 27.64 -12.22
N PRO A 34 -1.29 28.98 -12.26
CA PRO A 34 -0.22 29.90 -12.58
C PRO A 34 0.93 29.87 -11.57
N LYS A 35 2.15 30.18 -12.06
CA LYS A 35 3.38 30.25 -11.26
C LYS A 35 3.25 31.17 -10.04
N GLU A 36 2.56 32.30 -10.20
CA GLU A 36 2.36 33.30 -9.15
C GLU A 36 1.58 32.70 -7.96
N LEU A 37 0.56 31.87 -8.24
CA LEU A 37 -0.20 31.19 -7.19
C LEU A 37 0.61 30.06 -6.56
N VAL A 38 1.35 29.29 -7.36
CA VAL A 38 2.24 28.23 -6.87
C VAL A 38 3.26 28.81 -5.89
N GLN A 39 3.93 29.89 -6.25
CA GLN A 39 4.92 30.56 -5.41
C GLN A 39 4.29 31.22 -4.17
N ARG A 40 3.20 31.98 -4.37
CA ARG A 40 2.50 32.69 -3.28
C ARG A 40 2.04 31.78 -2.18
N PHE A 41 1.50 30.58 -2.53
CA PHE A 41 0.95 29.62 -1.58
C PHE A 41 1.90 28.47 -1.27
N ASN A 42 3.11 28.45 -1.87
CA ASN A 42 4.11 27.37 -1.75
C ASN A 42 3.49 25.97 -2.03
N VAL A 43 2.73 25.90 -3.13
CA VAL A 43 2.03 24.70 -3.54
C VAL A 43 3.04 23.61 -3.94
N LYS A 44 2.86 22.40 -3.41
CA LYS A 44 3.74 21.26 -3.63
C LYS A 44 3.04 20.15 -4.43
N LYS A 45 3.82 19.38 -5.19
CA LYS A 45 3.37 18.19 -5.91
C LYS A 45 2.59 17.27 -4.95
N GLY A 46 1.43 16.78 -5.38
CA GLY A 46 0.60 15.85 -4.61
C GLY A 46 -0.43 16.50 -3.69
N GLN A 47 -0.39 17.81 -3.46
CA GLN A 47 -1.40 18.51 -2.68
C GLN A 47 -2.74 18.57 -3.41
N PHE A 48 -3.83 18.37 -2.66
CA PHE A 48 -5.18 18.51 -3.19
C PHE A 48 -5.67 19.95 -3.04
N ILE A 49 -6.02 20.59 -4.15
CA ILE A 49 -6.39 22.00 -4.19
C ILE A 49 -7.86 22.13 -4.58
N LYS A 50 -8.61 22.95 -3.81
CA LYS A 50 -9.88 23.51 -4.24
C LYS A 50 -9.69 24.97 -4.59
N ALA A 51 -10.24 25.39 -5.74
CA ALA A 51 -9.96 26.70 -6.29
C ALA A 51 -11.10 27.25 -7.17
N LYS A 52 -11.11 28.56 -7.38
CA LYS A 52 -11.92 29.21 -8.40
C LYS A 52 -11.10 29.45 -9.65
N ALA A 53 -11.64 29.04 -10.80
CA ALA A 53 -11.04 29.20 -12.11
C ALA A 53 -11.97 29.89 -13.10
N HIS A 54 -11.43 30.46 -14.17
CA HIS A 54 -12.18 30.99 -15.30
C HIS A 54 -11.68 30.35 -16.59
N ARG A 55 -12.55 30.24 -17.58
CA ARG A 55 -12.17 29.87 -18.94
C ARG A 55 -11.80 31.13 -19.70
N ALA A 56 -10.59 31.17 -20.29
CA ALA A 56 -10.20 32.19 -21.21
C ALA A 56 -10.58 31.75 -22.63
N ALA A 57 -11.06 32.69 -23.47
CA ALA A 57 -11.34 32.43 -24.87
C ALA A 57 -10.07 31.88 -25.56
N GLY A 58 -10.19 30.81 -26.32
CA GLY A 58 -9.08 30.19 -27.05
C GLY A 58 -8.16 29.28 -26.24
N HIS A 59 -8.42 29.05 -24.94
CA HIS A 59 -7.65 28.13 -24.13
C HIS A 59 -8.53 26.93 -23.66
N PRO A 60 -8.10 25.69 -23.85
CA PRO A 60 -8.85 24.51 -23.44
C PRO A 60 -8.92 24.35 -21.91
N ASN A 61 -7.91 24.84 -21.18
CA ASN A 61 -7.74 24.69 -19.74
C ASN A 61 -8.35 25.87 -18.98
N PRO A 62 -9.21 25.62 -17.96
CA PRO A 62 -9.58 26.67 -17.02
C PRO A 62 -8.32 27.17 -16.27
N LYS A 63 -8.16 28.51 -16.17
CA LYS A 63 -7.07 29.12 -15.41
C LYS A 63 -7.51 29.43 -13.98
N VAL A 64 -6.82 28.85 -12.99
CA VAL A 64 -7.04 29.12 -11.56
C VAL A 64 -6.75 30.59 -11.25
N ARG A 65 -7.65 31.24 -10.54
CA ARG A 65 -7.51 32.65 -10.10
C ARG A 65 -7.35 32.75 -8.59
N PHE A 66 -7.99 31.85 -7.84
CA PHE A 66 -7.98 31.93 -6.39
C PHE A 66 -7.99 30.49 -5.82
N ILE A 67 -7.08 30.21 -4.89
CA ILE A 67 -7.02 28.95 -4.15
C ILE A 67 -7.82 29.13 -2.86
N GLU A 68 -8.83 28.28 -2.66
CA GLU A 68 -9.69 28.29 -1.47
C GLU A 68 -9.06 27.45 -0.35
N THR A 69 -8.72 26.19 -0.66
CA THR A 69 -8.11 25.29 0.30
C THR A 69 -6.99 24.46 -0.33
N ILE A 70 -6.04 24.05 0.51
CA ILE A 70 -4.99 23.10 0.20
C ILE A 70 -5.08 21.94 1.20
N ASP A 71 -5.23 20.71 0.72
CA ASP A 71 -5.44 19.48 1.51
C ASP A 71 -6.59 19.61 2.53
N GLY A 72 -7.64 20.36 2.17
CA GLY A 72 -8.83 20.60 3.00
C GLY A 72 -8.70 21.74 4.01
N LEU A 73 -7.51 22.30 4.19
CA LEU A 73 -7.25 23.41 5.12
C LEU A 73 -7.22 24.76 4.40
N ALA A 74 -7.54 25.84 5.11
CA ALA A 74 -7.27 27.20 4.62
C ALA A 74 -5.78 27.38 4.35
N CYS A 75 -5.43 28.18 3.33
CA CYS A 75 -4.02 28.33 2.91
C CYS A 75 -3.10 28.84 4.04
N SER A 76 -3.61 29.65 4.96
CA SER A 76 -2.86 30.15 6.14
C SER A 76 -2.58 29.04 7.18
N GLU A 77 -3.53 28.13 7.36
CA GLU A 77 -3.41 26.99 8.29
C GLU A 77 -2.46 25.94 7.69
N ARG A 78 -2.63 25.62 6.40
CA ARG A 78 -1.76 24.65 5.72
C ARG A 78 -0.26 25.01 5.77
N ARG A 79 0.07 26.29 5.81
CA ARG A 79 1.45 26.76 5.98
C ARG A 79 2.07 26.43 7.33
N LYS A 80 1.25 26.27 8.37
CA LYS A 80 1.69 25.98 9.75
C LYS A 80 1.88 24.49 9.98
N VAL A 81 1.35 23.65 9.07
CA VAL A 81 1.43 22.19 9.19
C VAL A 81 2.87 21.73 9.01
N GLN A 82 3.32 20.89 9.94
CA GLN A 82 4.65 20.27 9.92
C GLN A 82 4.81 19.37 8.70
N GLN A 83 5.97 19.44 8.06
CA GLN A 83 6.25 18.62 6.88
C GLN A 83 6.53 17.17 7.29
N PHE A 84 6.14 16.22 6.46
CA PHE A 84 6.24 14.78 6.69
C PHE A 84 7.63 14.33 7.18
N GLN A 85 8.71 14.88 6.61
CA GLN A 85 10.08 14.52 6.99
C GLN A 85 10.48 14.97 8.40
N ASN A 86 9.75 15.91 8.99
CA ASN A 86 10.02 16.48 10.30
C ASN A 86 9.13 15.87 11.40
N LEU A 87 8.18 15.00 11.04
CA LEU A 87 7.31 14.30 12.00
C LEU A 87 8.10 13.23 12.77
N THR A 88 7.82 13.12 14.06
CA THR A 88 8.42 12.10 14.95
C THR A 88 7.86 10.73 14.60
N THR A 89 8.75 9.81 14.24
CA THR A 89 8.34 8.44 13.86
C THR A 89 8.22 7.58 15.13
N ILE A 90 7.09 6.92 15.28
CA ILE A 90 6.82 5.96 16.36
C ILE A 90 6.50 4.56 15.79
N ALA A 91 6.50 3.54 16.66
CA ALA A 91 6.12 2.19 16.26
C ALA A 91 4.61 2.11 15.92
N PRO A 92 4.18 1.16 15.06
CA PRO A 92 2.77 0.84 14.92
C PRO A 92 2.20 0.31 16.25
N GLU A 93 1.11 0.91 16.75
CA GLU A 93 0.45 0.54 17.99
C GLU A 93 -1.04 0.21 17.80
N GLU A 94 -1.63 0.70 16.71
CA GLU A 94 -3.04 0.48 16.39
C GLU A 94 -3.15 -0.53 15.24
N LYS A 95 -3.83 -1.67 15.50
CA LYS A 95 -4.05 -2.73 14.51
C LYS A 95 -5.09 -2.31 13.46
N LEU A 96 -4.77 -2.53 12.21
CA LEU A 96 -5.74 -2.52 11.10
C LEU A 96 -6.38 -3.90 11.00
N ARG A 97 -7.58 -4.04 11.55
CA ARG A 97 -8.34 -5.28 11.48
C ARG A 97 -8.86 -5.51 10.07
N LEU A 98 -8.51 -6.65 9.47
CA LEU A 98 -8.87 -6.98 8.10
C LEU A 98 -10.04 -7.96 7.99
N GLU A 99 -10.34 -8.69 9.06
CA GLU A 99 -11.44 -9.64 9.10
C GLU A 99 -12.78 -8.95 8.80
N THR A 100 -13.52 -9.47 7.81
CA THR A 100 -14.84 -8.95 7.41
C THR A 100 -15.88 -10.06 7.39
N LYS A 101 -15.94 -10.82 6.29
CA LYS A 101 -16.88 -11.94 6.11
C LYS A 101 -16.20 -13.26 6.40
N GLU A 102 -16.99 -14.22 6.85
CA GLU A 102 -16.53 -15.58 7.18
C GLU A 102 -15.76 -16.25 6.03
N GLU A 103 -16.20 -16.05 4.78
CA GLU A 103 -15.60 -16.68 3.61
C GLU A 103 -14.23 -16.10 3.22
N ARG A 104 -13.87 -14.91 3.73
CA ARG A 104 -12.58 -14.25 3.42
C ARG A 104 -11.48 -14.79 4.31
N MET A 105 -11.05 -16.03 4.07
CA MET A 105 -9.99 -16.68 4.85
C MET A 105 -8.65 -15.94 4.81
N SER A 106 -8.32 -15.24 3.72
CA SER A 106 -7.08 -14.45 3.59
C SER A 106 -6.97 -13.40 4.68
N SER A 107 -7.99 -12.56 4.87
CA SER A 107 -7.99 -11.51 5.90
C SER A 107 -7.97 -12.10 7.31
N ARG A 108 -8.67 -13.20 7.54
CA ARG A 108 -8.66 -13.91 8.83
C ARG A 108 -7.27 -14.46 9.18
N ILE A 109 -6.60 -15.10 8.22
CA ILE A 109 -5.24 -15.62 8.40
C ILE A 109 -4.25 -14.48 8.61
N MET A 110 -4.38 -13.37 7.85
CA MET A 110 -3.51 -12.20 8.01
C MET A 110 -3.61 -11.59 9.40
N ASP A 111 -4.81 -11.42 9.92
CA ASP A 111 -5.03 -10.85 11.26
C ASP A 111 -4.38 -11.67 12.38
N ILE A 112 -4.20 -12.99 12.16
CA ILE A 112 -3.59 -13.91 13.12
C ILE A 112 -2.07 -13.98 12.95
N PHE A 113 -1.58 -14.16 11.70
CA PHE A 113 -0.18 -14.52 11.42
C PHE A 113 0.70 -13.37 10.94
N CYS A 114 0.12 -12.34 10.35
CA CYS A 114 0.85 -11.16 9.86
C CYS A 114 0.01 -9.89 10.03
N PRO A 115 -0.34 -9.55 11.28
CA PRO A 115 -1.16 -8.39 11.55
C PRO A 115 -0.50 -7.12 11.02
N ILE A 116 -1.33 -6.21 10.53
CA ILE A 116 -0.92 -4.91 10.03
C ILE A 116 -1.34 -3.84 11.03
N GLY A 117 -0.44 -2.97 11.41
CA GLY A 117 -0.73 -1.78 12.22
C GLY A 117 -0.63 -0.50 11.40
N LYS A 118 -1.23 0.60 11.88
CA LYS A 118 -1.08 1.93 11.29
C LYS A 118 0.40 2.32 11.29
N GLY A 119 0.97 2.60 10.10
CA GLY A 119 2.40 2.84 9.92
C GLY A 119 3.24 1.62 9.55
N THR A 120 2.62 0.44 9.38
CA THR A 120 3.32 -0.77 8.95
C THR A 120 3.93 -0.63 7.56
N ARG A 121 5.12 -1.18 7.40
CA ARG A 121 5.82 -1.37 6.13
C ARG A 121 5.81 -2.85 5.78
N GLY A 122 4.77 -3.27 5.04
CA GLY A 122 4.48 -4.65 4.70
C GLY A 122 4.97 -5.05 3.31
N LEU A 123 5.54 -6.25 3.20
CA LEU A 123 5.95 -6.85 1.94
C LEU A 123 5.18 -8.15 1.72
N ILE A 124 4.44 -8.24 0.61
CA ILE A 124 3.80 -9.46 0.14
C ILE A 124 4.69 -10.09 -0.92
N VAL A 125 5.30 -11.21 -0.58
CA VAL A 125 6.21 -11.97 -1.47
C VAL A 125 5.38 -12.97 -2.24
N ALA A 126 5.28 -12.78 -3.55
CA ALA A 126 4.33 -13.53 -4.38
C ALA A 126 5.00 -14.13 -5.63
N PRO A 127 5.09 -15.46 -5.73
CA PRO A 127 5.30 -16.12 -7.01
C PRO A 127 4.13 -15.82 -7.98
N PRO A 128 4.34 -15.94 -9.30
CA PRO A 128 3.27 -15.77 -10.28
C PRO A 128 2.10 -16.73 -10.03
N ARG A 129 0.85 -16.24 -10.22
CA ARG A 129 -0.42 -17.00 -10.13
C ARG A 129 -0.75 -17.55 -8.72
N THR A 130 -0.26 -16.94 -7.66
CA THR A 130 -0.53 -17.37 -6.27
C THR A 130 -1.68 -16.61 -5.59
N GLY A 131 -2.43 -15.78 -6.33
CA GLY A 131 -3.57 -15.02 -5.76
C GLY A 131 -3.21 -13.66 -5.19
N LYS A 132 -2.06 -13.08 -5.59
CA LYS A 132 -1.57 -11.77 -5.16
C LYS A 132 -2.64 -10.66 -5.24
N THR A 133 -3.27 -10.50 -6.40
CA THR A 133 -4.28 -9.46 -6.66
C THR A 133 -5.52 -9.62 -5.79
N THR A 134 -5.99 -10.86 -5.59
CA THR A 134 -7.09 -11.18 -4.69
C THR A 134 -6.77 -10.80 -3.25
N LEU A 135 -5.55 -11.12 -2.79
CA LEU A 135 -5.10 -10.78 -1.45
C LEU A 135 -5.06 -9.26 -1.21
N LEU A 136 -4.55 -8.47 -2.18
CA LEU A 136 -4.57 -7.01 -2.08
C LEU A 136 -6.00 -6.45 -2.01
N LYS A 137 -6.93 -7.01 -2.81
CA LYS A 137 -8.35 -6.64 -2.73
C LYS A 137 -8.96 -7.00 -1.37
N ASP A 138 -8.62 -8.15 -0.81
CA ASP A 138 -9.09 -8.55 0.53
C ASP A 138 -8.59 -7.60 1.62
N ILE A 139 -7.33 -7.13 1.55
CA ILE A 139 -6.80 -6.09 2.44
C ILE A 139 -7.60 -4.79 2.27
N ALA A 140 -7.80 -4.36 1.01
CA ALA A 140 -8.56 -3.15 0.71
C ALA A 140 -9.99 -3.20 1.25
N TYR A 141 -10.68 -4.32 1.09
CA TYR A 141 -12.02 -4.54 1.65
C TYR A 141 -12.01 -4.50 3.18
N GLY A 142 -11.03 -5.13 3.82
CA GLY A 142 -10.86 -5.10 5.28
C GLY A 142 -10.69 -3.66 5.80
N VAL A 143 -9.79 -2.90 5.17
CA VAL A 143 -9.57 -1.49 5.51
C VAL A 143 -10.84 -0.67 5.31
N THR A 144 -11.50 -0.80 4.16
CA THR A 144 -12.72 -0.03 3.87
C THR A 144 -13.87 -0.34 4.82
N ALA A 145 -14.04 -1.60 5.20
CA ALA A 145 -15.15 -2.02 6.04
C ALA A 145 -14.94 -1.68 7.53
N ASN A 146 -13.72 -1.84 8.02
CA ASN A 146 -13.43 -1.74 9.45
C ASN A 146 -12.76 -0.41 9.84
N HIS A 147 -12.17 0.31 8.86
CA HIS A 147 -11.41 1.54 9.08
C HIS A 147 -11.82 2.65 8.11
N PRO A 148 -13.10 3.10 8.16
CA PRO A 148 -13.60 4.16 7.27
C PRO A 148 -12.90 5.51 7.49
N GLU A 149 -12.21 5.70 8.63
CA GLU A 149 -11.38 6.85 8.92
C GLU A 149 -10.10 6.88 8.09
N CYS A 150 -9.61 5.71 7.66
CA CYS A 150 -8.39 5.59 6.86
C CYS A 150 -8.61 6.00 5.40
N HIS A 151 -7.67 6.72 4.84
CA HIS A 151 -7.64 7.04 3.41
C HIS A 151 -6.97 5.92 2.64
N LEU A 152 -7.77 5.12 1.90
CA LEU A 152 -7.26 4.02 1.10
C LEU A 152 -6.74 4.52 -0.24
N MET A 153 -5.48 4.27 -0.52
CA MET A 153 -4.81 4.53 -1.79
C MET A 153 -4.32 3.24 -2.43
N ILE A 154 -4.39 3.15 -3.74
CA ILE A 154 -3.88 2.01 -4.51
C ILE A 154 -2.94 2.53 -5.58
N LEU A 155 -1.73 1.98 -5.65
CA LEU A 155 -0.73 2.28 -6.65
C LEU A 155 -0.44 1.04 -7.50
N LEU A 156 -0.86 1.09 -8.77
CA LEU A 156 -0.63 0.04 -9.75
C LEU A 156 0.42 0.52 -10.75
N VAL A 157 1.56 -0.18 -10.82
CA VAL A 157 2.69 0.21 -11.68
C VAL A 157 2.94 -0.86 -12.73
N ASP A 158 2.88 -0.47 -14.02
CA ASP A 158 3.12 -1.39 -15.14
C ASP A 158 2.16 -2.60 -15.09
N GLU A 159 0.90 -2.36 -14.69
CA GLU A 159 -0.11 -3.41 -14.56
C GLU A 159 -0.99 -3.47 -15.82
N ARG A 160 -1.71 -4.55 -16.02
CA ARG A 160 -2.58 -4.72 -17.19
C ARG A 160 -3.80 -3.77 -17.10
N PRO A 161 -4.26 -3.18 -18.22
CA PRO A 161 -5.42 -2.28 -18.23
C PRO A 161 -6.69 -2.90 -17.63
N GLU A 162 -6.92 -4.19 -17.87
CA GLU A 162 -8.07 -4.94 -17.30
C GLU A 162 -7.97 -5.03 -15.78
N GLU A 163 -6.77 -5.27 -15.19
CA GLU A 163 -6.58 -5.34 -13.74
C GLU A 163 -6.79 -3.97 -13.10
N VAL A 164 -6.34 -2.88 -13.75
CA VAL A 164 -6.61 -1.51 -13.30
C VAL A 164 -8.12 -1.21 -13.28
N THR A 165 -8.85 -1.69 -14.29
CA THR A 165 -10.30 -1.53 -14.37
C THR A 165 -11.01 -2.30 -13.27
N ASP A 166 -10.59 -3.53 -12.99
CA ASP A 166 -11.14 -4.36 -11.92
C ASP A 166 -10.97 -3.71 -10.55
N PHE A 167 -9.80 -3.13 -10.26
CA PHE A 167 -9.59 -2.39 -9.01
C PHE A 167 -10.53 -1.20 -8.88
N ARG A 168 -10.79 -0.46 -9.97
CA ARG A 168 -11.70 0.70 -9.94
C ARG A 168 -13.15 0.29 -9.73
N MET A 169 -13.56 -0.81 -10.34
CA MET A 169 -14.93 -1.31 -10.21
C MET A 169 -15.19 -1.86 -8.81
N ASP A 170 -14.23 -2.61 -8.27
CA ASP A 170 -14.37 -3.27 -6.98
C ASP A 170 -14.17 -2.31 -5.78
N LEU A 171 -13.39 -1.25 -5.95
CA LEU A 171 -12.98 -0.32 -4.88
C LEU A 171 -13.21 1.15 -5.27
N PRO A 172 -14.46 1.55 -5.55
CA PRO A 172 -14.79 2.90 -6.03
C PRO A 172 -14.46 4.01 -5.01
N GLN A 173 -14.30 3.66 -3.74
CA GLN A 173 -13.93 4.57 -2.65
C GLN A 173 -12.42 4.80 -2.54
N ALA A 174 -11.58 3.95 -3.15
CA ALA A 174 -10.13 4.09 -3.11
C ALA A 174 -9.63 5.17 -4.08
N GLU A 175 -8.61 5.92 -3.67
CA GLU A 175 -7.87 6.82 -4.55
C GLU A 175 -6.84 6.02 -5.34
N ILE A 176 -7.09 5.78 -6.64
CA ILE A 176 -6.27 4.87 -7.46
C ILE A 176 -5.31 5.66 -8.35
N PHE A 177 -4.02 5.41 -8.18
CA PHE A 177 -2.93 5.81 -9.05
C PHE A 177 -2.48 4.62 -9.89
N ALA A 178 -2.51 4.73 -11.19
CA ALA A 178 -2.17 3.61 -12.05
C ALA A 178 -1.43 4.03 -13.31
N SER A 179 -0.48 3.21 -13.71
CA SER A 179 0.13 3.23 -15.02
C SER A 179 0.07 1.83 -15.61
N SER A 180 -0.44 1.74 -16.85
CA SER A 180 -0.62 0.46 -17.55
C SER A 180 0.65 0.07 -18.30
N ASN A 181 0.79 -1.21 -18.61
CA ASN A 181 1.97 -1.78 -19.28
C ASN A 181 2.19 -1.30 -20.74
N ASP A 182 1.22 -0.61 -21.33
CA ASP A 182 1.28 0.06 -22.62
C ASP A 182 1.82 1.51 -22.54
N GLU A 183 2.05 2.02 -21.31
CA GLU A 183 2.57 3.37 -21.09
C GLU A 183 4.10 3.38 -20.98
N ASN A 184 4.69 4.56 -21.13
CA ASN A 184 6.14 4.72 -21.05
C ASN A 184 6.67 4.70 -19.60
N ILE A 185 7.98 4.44 -19.47
CA ILE A 185 8.69 4.34 -18.19
C ILE A 185 8.53 5.60 -17.33
N ASP A 186 8.60 6.77 -17.95
CA ASP A 186 8.48 8.05 -17.22
C ASP A 186 7.09 8.20 -16.58
N THR A 187 6.06 7.66 -17.21
CA THR A 187 4.70 7.63 -16.64
C THR A 187 4.66 6.76 -15.39
N HIS A 188 5.28 5.56 -15.40
CA HIS A 188 5.33 4.69 -14.23
C HIS A 188 5.99 5.39 -13.04
N ILE A 189 7.13 6.03 -13.26
CA ILE A 189 7.88 6.76 -12.24
C ILE A 189 7.07 7.97 -11.73
N ARG A 190 6.51 8.77 -12.65
CA ARG A 190 5.75 9.98 -12.32
C ARG A 190 4.51 9.69 -11.47
N VAL A 191 3.78 8.63 -11.82
CA VAL A 191 2.55 8.22 -11.11
C VAL A 191 2.89 7.72 -9.70
N ALA A 192 3.94 6.91 -9.55
CA ALA A 192 4.40 6.43 -8.24
C ALA A 192 4.87 7.58 -7.34
N ASP A 193 5.63 8.52 -7.88
CA ASP A 193 6.06 9.71 -7.16
C ASP A 193 4.89 10.61 -6.75
N LEU A 194 3.88 10.76 -7.61
CA LEU A 194 2.70 11.55 -7.30
C LEU A 194 1.87 10.92 -6.17
N ALA A 195 1.69 9.59 -6.21
CA ALA A 195 0.99 8.85 -5.17
C ALA A 195 1.68 8.99 -3.81
N LEU A 196 3.02 8.85 -3.77
CA LEU A 196 3.77 9.04 -2.53
C LEU A 196 3.62 10.45 -1.96
N GLU A 197 3.80 11.49 -2.79
CA GLU A 197 3.69 12.88 -2.31
C GLU A 197 2.26 13.18 -1.84
N ARG A 198 1.24 12.66 -2.54
CA ARG A 198 -0.17 12.72 -2.10
C ARG A 198 -0.37 12.07 -0.73
N ALA A 199 0.15 10.85 -0.54
CA ALA A 199 0.06 10.14 0.74
C ALA A 199 0.72 10.94 1.89
N LYS A 200 1.92 11.49 1.66
CA LYS A 200 2.61 12.31 2.67
C LYS A 200 1.79 13.55 3.08
N HIS A 201 1.19 14.25 2.11
CA HIS A 201 0.38 15.43 2.40
C HIS A 201 -0.89 15.11 3.16
N LEU A 202 -1.48 13.94 2.93
CA LEU A 202 -2.61 13.46 3.74
C LEU A 202 -2.19 13.19 5.19
N VAL A 203 -1.04 12.55 5.40
CA VAL A 203 -0.48 12.31 6.75
C VAL A 203 -0.20 13.63 7.47
N GLU A 204 0.43 14.60 6.79
CA GLU A 204 0.72 15.93 7.35
C GLU A 204 -0.53 16.63 7.92
N VAL A 205 -1.71 16.41 7.33
CA VAL A 205 -2.98 16.97 7.81
C VAL A 205 -3.76 16.02 8.73
N GLY A 206 -3.08 15.04 9.33
CA GLY A 206 -3.65 14.17 10.35
C GLY A 206 -4.47 12.98 9.82
N ARG A 207 -4.32 12.59 8.55
CA ARG A 207 -5.01 11.43 7.99
C ARG A 207 -4.16 10.16 8.11
N ASP A 208 -4.81 9.06 8.50
CA ASP A 208 -4.23 7.73 8.39
C ASP A 208 -4.39 7.24 6.95
N VAL A 209 -3.27 6.92 6.31
CA VAL A 209 -3.22 6.50 4.91
C VAL A 209 -2.78 5.05 4.81
N VAL A 210 -3.54 4.25 4.06
CA VAL A 210 -3.15 2.90 3.67
C VAL A 210 -2.88 2.88 2.17
N LEU A 211 -1.62 2.69 1.79
CA LEU A 211 -1.18 2.61 0.40
C LEU A 211 -0.86 1.16 0.04
N LEU A 212 -1.69 0.55 -0.80
CA LEU A 212 -1.45 -0.76 -1.38
C LEU A 212 -0.74 -0.59 -2.72
N MET A 213 0.42 -1.25 -2.88
CA MET A 213 1.26 -1.09 -4.09
C MET A 213 1.43 -2.41 -4.83
N ASP A 214 1.07 -2.45 -6.09
CA ASP A 214 1.32 -3.55 -7.03
C ASP A 214 2.08 -3.05 -8.26
N SER A 215 3.35 -3.31 -8.43
CA SER A 215 4.30 -3.96 -7.53
C SER A 215 5.59 -3.14 -7.38
N ILE A 216 6.28 -3.29 -6.25
CA ILE A 216 7.59 -2.66 -6.05
C ILE A 216 8.65 -3.21 -7.01
N THR A 217 8.52 -4.47 -7.43
CA THR A 217 9.41 -5.08 -8.42
C THR A 217 9.31 -4.37 -9.76
N ARG A 218 8.09 -4.11 -10.26
CA ARG A 218 7.87 -3.42 -11.53
C ARG A 218 8.32 -1.95 -11.46
N LEU A 219 8.05 -1.28 -10.33
CA LEU A 219 8.57 0.08 -10.09
C LEU A 219 10.09 0.12 -10.13
N SER A 220 10.75 -0.86 -9.50
CA SER A 220 12.21 -0.97 -9.51
C SER A 220 12.77 -1.22 -10.91
N ARG A 221 12.10 -2.07 -11.70
CA ARG A 221 12.44 -2.29 -13.11
C ARG A 221 12.31 -1.01 -13.94
N ALA A 222 11.24 -0.23 -13.74
CA ALA A 222 11.05 1.05 -14.43
C ALA A 222 12.19 2.04 -14.11
N HIS A 223 12.56 2.16 -12.84
CA HIS A 223 13.70 2.99 -12.44
C HIS A 223 15.04 2.49 -13.00
N ASN A 224 15.23 1.17 -13.08
CA ASN A 224 16.44 0.58 -13.68
C ASN A 224 16.53 0.89 -15.19
N SER A 225 15.41 0.74 -15.90
CA SER A 225 15.35 1.03 -17.33
C SER A 225 15.57 2.52 -17.63
N ALA A 226 15.06 3.43 -16.78
CA ALA A 226 15.28 4.86 -16.92
C ALA A 226 16.77 5.26 -16.73
N LYS A 227 17.56 4.48 -15.97
CA LYS A 227 18.98 4.74 -15.70
C LYS A 227 19.94 3.94 -16.60
N ALA A 228 19.45 3.04 -17.46
CA ALA A 228 20.27 2.13 -18.28
C ALA A 228 21.31 2.81 -19.18
N ASN A 229 21.24 4.11 -19.39
CA ASN A 229 22.14 4.87 -20.26
C ASN A 229 23.42 5.42 -19.59
N GLY A 230 23.75 5.05 -18.33
CA GLY A 230 24.90 5.68 -17.66
C GLY A 230 25.47 5.03 -16.41
N GLY A 231 25.06 3.82 -16.02
CA GLY A 231 25.43 3.22 -14.74
C GLY A 231 26.29 1.97 -14.81
N ARG A 232 27.01 1.66 -13.73
CA ARG A 232 27.63 0.36 -13.49
C ARG A 232 26.55 -0.66 -13.14
N THR A 233 26.30 -1.64 -13.99
CA THR A 233 25.36 -2.72 -13.75
C THR A 233 25.99 -3.85 -12.94
N MET A 234 25.26 -4.36 -11.96
CA MET A 234 25.56 -5.59 -11.23
C MET A 234 25.27 -6.82 -12.11
N THR A 235 25.75 -7.99 -11.65
CA THR A 235 25.34 -9.29 -12.20
C THR A 235 23.81 -9.37 -12.20
N GLY A 236 23.19 -9.56 -13.36
CA GLY A 236 21.72 -9.52 -13.53
C GLY A 236 21.16 -8.20 -14.11
N GLY A 237 22.03 -7.22 -14.47
CA GLY A 237 21.62 -6.01 -15.19
C GLY A 237 20.96 -4.94 -14.31
N LEU A 238 21.11 -5.01 -12.98
CA LEU A 238 20.55 -4.05 -12.02
C LEU A 238 21.59 -2.97 -11.65
N ASP A 239 21.22 -1.68 -11.78
CA ASP A 239 21.99 -0.58 -11.19
C ASP A 239 21.51 -0.33 -9.75
N ILE A 240 22.43 -0.41 -8.76
CA ILE A 240 22.10 -0.20 -7.33
C ILE A 240 21.41 1.16 -7.12
N ARG A 241 21.83 2.20 -7.84
CA ARG A 241 21.23 3.55 -7.74
C ARG A 241 19.80 3.60 -8.27
N ALA A 242 19.39 2.62 -9.10
CA ALA A 242 18.01 2.52 -9.56
C ALA A 242 17.04 2.16 -8.42
N LEU A 243 17.52 1.52 -7.38
CA LEU A 243 16.70 1.13 -6.22
C LEU A 243 16.56 2.23 -5.16
N GLU A 244 17.32 3.32 -5.24
CA GLU A 244 17.26 4.41 -4.24
C GLU A 244 15.84 4.97 -4.10
N ARG A 245 15.19 5.31 -5.21
CA ARG A 245 13.85 5.89 -5.18
C ARG A 245 12.77 4.90 -4.77
N PRO A 246 12.68 3.67 -5.30
CA PRO A 246 11.79 2.63 -4.78
C PRO A 246 11.97 2.37 -3.28
N ARG A 247 13.21 2.34 -2.76
CA ARG A 247 13.48 2.23 -1.32
C ARG A 247 12.93 3.43 -0.53
N GLN A 248 13.13 4.65 -1.01
CA GLN A 248 12.59 5.86 -0.37
C GLN A 248 11.05 5.80 -0.31
N ILE A 249 10.39 5.32 -1.38
CA ILE A 249 8.94 5.16 -1.42
C ILE A 249 8.50 4.15 -0.36
N PHE A 250 9.07 2.95 -0.34
CA PHE A 250 8.70 1.91 0.62
C PHE A 250 9.05 2.27 2.07
N SER A 251 10.20 2.92 2.27
CA SER A 251 10.66 3.36 3.60
C SER A 251 9.92 4.59 4.12
N ALA A 252 9.05 5.20 3.34
CA ALA A 252 8.20 6.29 3.80
C ALA A 252 7.14 5.84 4.81
N ALA A 253 6.77 4.54 4.81
CA ALA A 253 5.81 4.00 5.77
C ALA A 253 6.26 4.22 7.21
N ARG A 254 5.40 4.86 8.00
CA ARG A 254 5.62 5.18 9.43
C ARG A 254 4.33 5.55 10.13
N ASN A 255 4.28 5.30 11.42
CA ASN A 255 3.35 5.97 12.31
C ASN A 255 4.00 7.25 12.86
N THR A 256 3.24 8.30 13.12
CA THR A 256 3.77 9.58 13.63
C THR A 256 3.07 10.02 14.91
N GLU A 257 3.78 10.73 15.78
CA GLU A 257 3.23 11.19 17.04
C GLU A 257 2.32 12.41 16.86
N GLU A 258 2.69 13.35 15.97
CA GLU A 258 2.03 14.66 15.87
C GLU A 258 0.96 14.73 14.77
N ALA A 259 0.90 13.71 13.89
CA ALA A 259 0.03 13.74 12.71
C ALA A 259 -0.61 12.36 12.45
N GLY A 260 -0.93 12.05 11.19
CA GLY A 260 -1.46 10.75 10.82
C GLY A 260 -0.38 9.69 10.61
N SER A 261 -0.77 8.55 10.07
CA SER A 261 0.11 7.43 9.73
C SER A 261 0.14 7.14 8.24
N LEU A 262 1.27 6.59 7.76
CA LEU A 262 1.40 6.02 6.43
C LEU A 262 1.73 4.53 6.53
N THR A 263 0.74 3.70 6.23
CA THR A 263 0.92 2.25 6.06
C THR A 263 1.15 1.95 4.59
N ILE A 264 2.21 1.22 4.26
CA ILE A 264 2.49 0.76 2.88
C ILE A 264 2.55 -0.75 2.87
N VAL A 265 1.71 -1.39 2.05
CA VAL A 265 1.77 -2.81 1.77
C VAL A 265 2.08 -2.99 0.29
N ALA A 266 3.30 -3.44 -0.01
CA ALA A 266 3.79 -3.60 -1.37
C ALA A 266 3.95 -5.07 -1.74
N THR A 267 3.64 -5.41 -3.00
CA THR A 267 3.92 -6.74 -3.53
C THR A 267 5.30 -6.81 -4.15
N ALA A 268 6.02 -7.89 -3.90
CA ALA A 268 7.28 -8.23 -4.54
C ALA A 268 7.13 -9.54 -5.31
N LEU A 269 7.53 -9.53 -6.58
CA LEU A 269 7.51 -10.70 -7.44
C LEU A 269 8.78 -11.55 -7.21
N VAL A 270 8.59 -12.84 -7.01
CA VAL A 270 9.66 -13.82 -6.87
C VAL A 270 9.41 -15.02 -7.77
N GLU A 271 10.40 -15.88 -7.97
CA GLU A 271 10.29 -17.09 -8.81
C GLU A 271 9.79 -16.79 -10.23
N THR A 272 10.17 -15.64 -10.77
CA THR A 272 9.83 -15.24 -12.15
C THR A 272 10.80 -15.76 -13.20
N GLY A 273 11.89 -16.39 -12.77
CA GLY A 273 13.03 -16.76 -13.62
C GLY A 273 13.97 -15.59 -13.93
N SER A 274 13.71 -14.41 -13.40
CA SER A 274 14.53 -13.20 -13.59
C SER A 274 15.48 -12.99 -12.42
N ARG A 275 16.79 -13.06 -12.65
CA ARG A 275 17.83 -12.73 -11.65
C ARG A 275 17.69 -11.29 -11.12
N MET A 276 17.20 -10.37 -11.94
CA MET A 276 16.94 -8.99 -11.53
C MET A 276 15.87 -8.95 -10.44
N ASP A 277 14.78 -9.69 -10.56
CA ASP A 277 13.71 -9.72 -9.56
C ASP A 277 14.18 -10.30 -8.23
N ASP A 278 15.01 -11.34 -8.28
CA ASP A 278 15.60 -11.92 -7.08
C ASP A 278 16.49 -10.91 -6.35
N LEU A 279 17.30 -10.13 -7.08
CA LEU A 279 18.10 -9.04 -6.49
C LEU A 279 17.22 -7.94 -5.92
N ILE A 280 16.18 -7.50 -6.65
CA ILE A 280 15.22 -6.51 -6.15
C ILE A 280 14.58 -7.01 -4.86
N PHE A 281 14.09 -8.25 -4.83
CA PHE A 281 13.50 -8.81 -3.62
C PHE A 281 14.49 -8.81 -2.43
N GLN A 282 15.76 -9.25 -2.65
CA GLN A 282 16.76 -9.25 -1.58
C GLN A 282 17.01 -7.84 -0.99
N GLU A 283 16.95 -6.80 -1.81
CA GLU A 283 17.12 -5.41 -1.37
C GLU A 283 15.97 -4.89 -0.50
N PHE A 284 14.74 -5.41 -0.70
CA PHE A 284 13.59 -5.05 0.12
C PHE A 284 13.36 -5.98 1.31
N LYS A 285 13.88 -7.23 1.21
CA LYS A 285 13.85 -8.20 2.31
C LYS A 285 14.55 -7.62 3.54
N GLY A 286 13.86 -7.59 4.65
CA GLY A 286 14.39 -7.01 5.89
C GLY A 286 14.21 -5.50 6.04
N THR A 287 13.84 -4.76 4.99
CA THR A 287 13.45 -3.34 5.10
C THR A 287 12.07 -3.18 5.72
N GLY A 288 11.15 -4.13 5.45
CA GLY A 288 9.82 -4.18 6.04
C GLY A 288 9.80 -4.64 7.50
N ASN A 289 8.72 -4.35 8.20
CA ASN A 289 8.40 -4.88 9.53
C ASN A 289 7.27 -5.92 9.49
N MET A 290 6.67 -6.19 8.33
CA MET A 290 5.73 -7.27 8.07
C MET A 290 6.11 -7.96 6.75
N GLU A 291 6.13 -9.28 6.72
CA GLU A 291 6.34 -10.09 5.52
C GLU A 291 5.27 -11.17 5.43
N LEU A 292 4.54 -11.22 4.33
CA LEU A 292 3.61 -12.27 3.99
C LEU A 292 4.12 -13.00 2.75
N ARG A 293 4.23 -14.32 2.83
CA ARG A 293 4.65 -15.16 1.71
C ARG A 293 3.50 -15.96 1.14
N LEU A 294 3.34 -15.89 -0.18
CA LEU A 294 2.46 -16.79 -0.92
C LEU A 294 3.27 -17.99 -1.42
N SER A 295 2.70 -19.18 -1.28
CA SER A 295 3.32 -20.45 -1.69
C SER A 295 2.82 -20.86 -3.07
N ARG A 296 3.77 -21.11 -4.01
CA ARG A 296 3.43 -21.70 -5.30
C ARG A 296 2.88 -23.11 -5.13
N GLU A 297 3.43 -23.91 -4.24
CA GLU A 297 2.99 -25.29 -3.97
C GLU A 297 1.51 -25.35 -3.59
N LEU A 298 1.06 -24.49 -2.66
CA LEU A 298 -0.34 -24.39 -2.29
C LEU A 298 -1.22 -23.96 -3.47
N ALA A 299 -0.77 -22.98 -4.25
CA ALA A 299 -1.52 -22.48 -5.40
C ALA A 299 -1.66 -23.53 -6.51
N ASP A 300 -0.63 -24.30 -6.80
CA ASP A 300 -0.64 -25.38 -7.80
C ASP A 300 -1.62 -26.49 -7.40
N LYS A 301 -1.78 -26.75 -6.09
CA LYS A 301 -2.77 -27.67 -5.51
C LYS A 301 -4.15 -27.04 -5.33
N ARG A 302 -4.37 -25.80 -5.79
CA ARG A 302 -5.63 -25.03 -5.63
C ARG A 302 -6.06 -24.81 -4.17
N LEU A 303 -5.10 -24.79 -3.25
CA LEU A 303 -5.32 -24.49 -1.84
C LEU A 303 -5.22 -22.97 -1.62
N PHE A 304 -6.36 -22.28 -1.58
CA PHE A 304 -6.44 -20.83 -1.41
C PHE A 304 -7.12 -20.44 -0.08
N PRO A 305 -6.66 -19.34 0.57
CA PRO A 305 -5.53 -18.48 0.18
C PRO A 305 -4.19 -19.24 0.32
N ALA A 306 -3.32 -19.07 -0.69
CA ALA A 306 -2.04 -19.79 -0.75
C ALA A 306 -0.97 -19.14 0.16
N ILE A 307 -1.31 -18.85 1.41
CA ILE A 307 -0.44 -18.20 2.39
C ILE A 307 0.42 -19.25 3.11
N ASP A 308 1.72 -19.09 3.04
CA ASP A 308 2.67 -19.82 3.88
C ASP A 308 2.71 -19.14 5.26
N VAL A 309 1.96 -19.69 6.21
CA VAL A 309 1.85 -19.12 7.56
C VAL A 309 3.13 -19.25 8.37
N ASN A 310 4.00 -20.23 8.05
CA ASN A 310 5.28 -20.44 8.73
C ASN A 310 6.34 -19.41 8.28
N ALA A 311 6.27 -19.01 7.01
CA ALA A 311 7.19 -18.01 6.43
C ALA A 311 6.65 -16.58 6.54
N SER A 312 5.49 -16.37 7.15
CA SER A 312 4.81 -15.06 7.28
C SER A 312 4.81 -14.56 8.71
N GLY A 313 4.94 -13.24 8.90
CA GLY A 313 4.91 -12.64 10.24
C GLY A 313 5.07 -11.13 10.25
N THR A 314 4.84 -10.54 11.43
CA THR A 314 5.04 -9.12 11.70
C THR A 314 6.03 -8.97 12.85
N ARG A 315 7.02 -8.10 12.68
CA ARG A 315 7.97 -7.77 13.76
C ARG A 315 7.27 -6.93 14.81
N ARG A 316 7.52 -7.25 16.10
CA ARG A 316 6.90 -6.59 17.22
C ARG A 316 5.37 -6.65 17.17
N GLU A 317 4.84 -7.82 16.74
CA GLU A 317 3.39 -8.05 16.67
C GLU A 317 2.69 -7.86 18.03
N GLU A 318 3.45 -7.97 19.13
CA GLU A 318 2.97 -7.73 20.50
C GLU A 318 2.45 -6.30 20.75
N LEU A 319 2.86 -5.32 19.92
CA LEU A 319 2.38 -3.94 20.05
C LEU A 319 0.99 -3.72 19.45
N ILE A 320 0.60 -4.58 18.50
CA ILE A 320 -0.64 -4.44 17.73
C ILE A 320 -1.60 -5.63 17.89
N THR A 321 -1.24 -6.59 18.74
CA THR A 321 -2.06 -7.79 19.02
C THR A 321 -2.55 -7.72 20.45
N ASP A 322 -3.81 -8.15 20.67
CA ASP A 322 -4.38 -8.23 22.00
C ASP A 322 -3.51 -9.11 22.91
N PRO A 323 -3.09 -8.62 24.09
CA PRO A 323 -2.28 -9.40 25.04
C PRO A 323 -2.90 -10.75 25.44
N GLN A 324 -4.23 -10.89 25.36
CA GLN A 324 -4.92 -12.15 25.65
C GLN A 324 -4.83 -13.15 24.49
N GLU A 325 -4.78 -12.67 23.25
CA GLU A 325 -4.65 -13.50 22.05
C GLU A 325 -3.21 -13.95 21.78
N LEU A 326 -2.24 -13.15 22.15
CA LEU A 326 -0.82 -13.36 21.82
C LEU A 326 -0.28 -14.73 22.24
N PRO A 327 -0.51 -15.23 23.49
CA PRO A 327 -0.06 -16.57 23.89
C PRO A 327 -0.68 -17.69 23.06
N ILE A 328 -1.93 -17.51 22.62
CA ILE A 328 -2.65 -18.49 21.79
C ILE A 328 -2.05 -18.53 20.39
N ILE A 329 -1.77 -17.36 19.82
CA ILE A 329 -1.11 -17.23 18.51
C ILE A 329 0.28 -17.88 18.55
N TYR A 330 1.07 -17.65 19.59
CA TYR A 330 2.40 -18.26 19.73
C TYR A 330 2.32 -19.79 19.88
N ARG A 331 1.31 -20.30 20.59
CA ARG A 331 1.07 -21.73 20.66
C ARG A 331 0.68 -22.29 19.30
N LEU A 332 -0.20 -21.60 18.56
CA LEU A 332 -0.61 -22.00 17.22
C LEU A 332 0.58 -22.02 16.25
N ARG A 333 1.43 -20.99 16.29
CA ARG A 333 2.67 -20.94 15.49
C ARG A 333 3.60 -22.11 15.80
N ARG A 334 3.76 -22.49 17.08
CA ARG A 334 4.58 -23.65 17.46
C ARG A 334 4.00 -24.97 16.94
N LEU A 335 2.68 -25.12 16.94
CA LEU A 335 2.02 -26.31 16.41
C LEU A 335 2.17 -26.44 14.90
N LEU A 336 2.17 -25.32 14.17
CA LEU A 336 2.28 -25.31 12.71
C LEU A 336 3.74 -25.28 12.23
N GLY A 337 4.66 -24.74 13.03
CA GLY A 337 6.04 -24.43 12.63
C GLY A 337 6.93 -25.61 12.25
N GLY A 338 6.53 -26.86 12.58
CA GLY A 338 7.20 -28.08 12.15
C GLY A 338 6.56 -28.76 10.94
N LEU A 339 5.51 -28.16 10.37
CA LEU A 339 4.73 -28.75 9.28
C LEU A 339 5.11 -28.09 7.93
N GLU A 340 5.12 -28.91 6.88
CA GLU A 340 5.21 -28.40 5.52
C GLU A 340 3.99 -27.50 5.19
N PRO A 341 4.09 -26.54 4.24
CA PRO A 341 3.03 -25.56 3.95
C PRO A 341 1.66 -26.19 3.72
N GLU A 342 1.58 -27.31 3.01
CA GLU A 342 0.32 -28.03 2.77
C GLU A 342 -0.28 -28.59 4.04
N GLN A 343 0.52 -29.22 4.88
CA GLN A 343 0.08 -29.79 6.14
C GLN A 343 -0.40 -28.70 7.12
N ALA A 344 0.34 -27.57 7.15
CA ALA A 344 -0.05 -26.41 7.94
C ALA A 344 -1.40 -25.85 7.45
N TYR A 345 -1.61 -25.73 6.14
CA TYR A 345 -2.87 -25.31 5.54
C TYR A 345 -4.02 -26.27 5.91
N GLN A 346 -3.84 -27.58 5.73
CA GLN A 346 -4.84 -28.60 6.02
C GLN A 346 -5.18 -28.67 7.53
N THR A 347 -4.24 -28.31 8.39
CA THR A 347 -4.47 -28.24 9.84
C THR A 347 -5.22 -26.97 10.23
N LEU A 348 -4.91 -25.83 9.64
CA LEU A 348 -5.43 -24.52 10.03
C LEU A 348 -6.77 -24.18 9.38
N VAL A 349 -6.85 -24.23 8.05
CA VAL A 349 -7.98 -23.67 7.31
C VAL A 349 -9.30 -24.37 7.57
N PRO A 350 -9.37 -25.71 7.65
CA PRO A 350 -10.63 -26.40 8.02
C PRO A 350 -11.13 -26.06 9.42
N ARG A 351 -10.22 -25.74 10.36
CA ARG A 351 -10.59 -25.32 11.72
C ARG A 351 -11.11 -23.88 11.73
N LEU A 352 -10.45 -22.97 11.00
CA LEU A 352 -10.94 -21.60 10.81
C LEU A 352 -12.34 -21.58 10.19
N LYS A 353 -12.62 -22.42 9.19
CA LYS A 353 -13.93 -22.53 8.54
C LYS A 353 -15.07 -23.00 9.45
N LYS A 354 -14.76 -23.60 10.59
CA LYS A 354 -15.78 -24.02 11.59
C LYS A 354 -16.22 -22.89 12.50
N THR A 355 -15.63 -21.71 12.39
CA THR A 355 -15.89 -20.54 13.24
C THR A 355 -16.16 -19.34 12.39
N ALA A 356 -17.12 -18.51 12.79
CA ALA A 356 -17.50 -17.32 12.04
C ALA A 356 -16.43 -16.21 12.12
N THR A 357 -15.77 -16.11 13.28
CA THR A 357 -14.79 -15.03 13.55
C THR A 357 -13.47 -15.58 14.09
N ASN A 358 -12.41 -14.76 14.01
CA ASN A 358 -11.13 -15.08 14.64
C ASN A 358 -11.25 -15.16 16.16
N ARG A 359 -12.12 -14.37 16.76
CA ARG A 359 -12.40 -14.42 18.20
C ARG A 359 -13.00 -15.79 18.59
N ASP A 360 -13.98 -16.29 17.83
CA ASP A 360 -14.56 -17.62 18.07
C ASP A 360 -13.52 -18.72 17.88
N PHE A 361 -12.66 -18.57 16.86
CA PHE A 361 -11.56 -19.50 16.63
C PHE A 361 -10.58 -19.55 17.81
N MET A 362 -10.15 -18.38 18.33
CA MET A 362 -9.27 -18.31 19.49
C MET A 362 -9.94 -18.92 20.74
N ALA A 363 -11.22 -18.62 20.98
CA ALA A 363 -11.97 -19.20 22.08
C ALA A 363 -12.03 -20.73 21.99
N SER A 364 -12.23 -21.31 20.79
CA SER A 364 -12.25 -22.75 20.58
C SER A 364 -10.90 -23.41 20.91
N LEU A 365 -9.78 -22.75 20.64
CA LEU A 365 -8.45 -23.24 20.97
C LEU A 365 -8.19 -23.26 22.49
N ILE A 366 -8.72 -22.30 23.24
CA ILE A 366 -8.62 -22.26 24.72
C ILE A 366 -9.39 -23.43 25.32
N GLN A 367 -10.64 -23.66 24.89
CA GLN A 367 -11.48 -24.75 25.40
C GLN A 367 -10.84 -26.14 25.17
N GLN A 368 -10.26 -26.37 23.99
CA GLN A 368 -9.56 -27.63 23.70
C GLN A 368 -8.34 -27.84 24.60
N SER A 369 -7.69 -26.73 25.01
CA SER A 369 -6.54 -26.80 25.93
C SER A 369 -6.91 -27.12 27.35
N GLY A 370 -8.07 -26.63 27.85
CA GLY A 370 -8.59 -26.91 29.18
C GLY A 370 -9.01 -28.36 29.34
N ASN A 371 -9.59 -28.95 28.30
CA ASN A 371 -9.99 -30.36 28.32
C ASN A 371 -8.80 -31.34 28.26
N ALA A 372 -7.68 -30.94 27.66
CA ALA A 372 -6.46 -31.77 27.61
C ALA A 372 -5.70 -31.79 28.93
N THR A 373 -5.86 -30.80 29.81
CA THR A 373 -5.25 -30.75 31.15
C THR A 373 -6.08 -31.40 32.23
N ASN A 374 -7.38 -31.60 32.01
CA ASN A 374 -8.28 -32.28 32.96
C ASN A 374 -8.48 -33.80 32.70
N GLY A 375 -7.79 -34.36 31.69
CA GLY A 375 -7.89 -35.75 31.27
C GLY A 375 -6.65 -36.61 31.55
N ASN A 376 -5.74 -36.20 32.44
CA ASN A 376 -4.60 -36.98 32.91
C ASN A 376 -4.71 -37.22 34.42
#